data_d787a40cc97b1767b4d2d1fcf23f400f
#
_entry.id   d787a40cc97b1767b4d2d1fcf23f400f
#
_cell.length_a   1.000
_cell.length_b   1.000
_cell.length_c   1.000
_cell.angle_alpha   90.00
_cell.angle_beta   90.00
_cell.angle_gamma   90.00
#
_symmetry.space_group_name_H-M   'P 1'
#
loop_
_entity.id
_entity.type
_entity.pdbx_description
1 polymer ?
#
loop_
_entity_poly.entity_id
_entity_poly.type
_entity_poly.pdbx_seq_one_letter_code
_entity_poly.pdbx_strand_id
1 'polypeptide(L)'
;MAVEHDLDPEDDIDIEGKLSTDFDYSTKAVIRSCTNRGRVTGKKDGTGGIAGEVDLGCIIECYGYGEIKSTGGNYVGGIAGSCKTLIRDSYAKCVLSGTDYIGGVAGSIKDVKNCNTLIKITDSDEYAGTIAGEVTGTAESNYFVSDDLAGIDGVSYSGKAEPVSYDELILSEDIPEEFKDFKLTFIANGDTVLVYDFEYGDSMPEEALPVIPVRDGYQAHWEDYDYSDLTFDGTINAVYDKYVTALESGQMRTDDRAMLLVEGRFTTEDAITVTKENNPDINGRNASECFTVNIPDDGQQEHLVHYILPEKVKNADIMILQNGTWNKTGTDTDGRYMTFTVSGSEVTFAAVKTASVLPTAIIAGIILISVIILIMRCRKRRKKKKAIAE
;
A
#
# COMPACT_ATOMS: atom_id res chain seq x y z
N MET A 1 38.38 19.78 -19.66
CA MET A 1 37.84 21.10 -20.02
C MET A 1 37.52 21.02 -21.51
N ALA A 2 36.23 20.97 -21.87
CA ALA A 2 35.82 21.02 -23.27
C ALA A 2 35.95 22.46 -23.75
N VAL A 3 36.63 22.68 -24.82
CA VAL A 3 36.78 24.00 -25.46
C VAL A 3 35.76 24.07 -26.60
N GLU A 4 34.95 25.11 -26.59
CA GLU A 4 33.91 25.30 -27.56
C GLU A 4 34.47 25.60 -28.94
N HIS A 5 34.04 24.85 -29.93
CA HIS A 5 34.22 25.14 -31.33
C HIS A 5 32.93 24.96 -32.09
N ASP A 6 32.72 25.86 -32.99
CA ASP A 6 31.57 25.98 -33.88
C ASP A 6 31.65 24.90 -34.98
N LEU A 7 31.83 23.65 -34.61
CA LEU A 7 31.85 22.52 -35.53
C LEU A 7 30.50 21.85 -35.55
N ASP A 8 30.03 21.52 -36.71
CA ASP A 8 28.82 20.73 -36.88
C ASP A 8 28.97 19.42 -36.11
N PRO A 9 28.10 19.08 -35.15
CA PRO A 9 28.16 17.84 -34.40
C PRO A 9 28.08 16.60 -35.30
N GLU A 10 27.51 16.71 -36.50
CA GLU A 10 27.45 15.62 -37.48
C GLU A 10 28.73 15.41 -38.28
N ASP A 11 29.63 16.39 -38.31
CA ASP A 11 30.91 16.18 -38.91
C ASP A 11 31.70 15.16 -38.11
N ASP A 12 31.80 13.95 -38.60
CA ASP A 12 32.76 12.98 -38.10
C ASP A 12 34.10 13.64 -37.98
N ILE A 13 34.83 13.36 -36.93
CA ILE A 13 36.20 13.89 -36.75
C ILE A 13 37.07 13.21 -37.82
N ASP A 14 37.04 13.72 -39.02
CA ASP A 14 38.01 13.35 -40.03
C ASP A 14 39.32 14.04 -39.68
N ILE A 15 40.16 13.32 -38.95
CA ILE A 15 41.50 13.76 -38.57
C ILE A 15 42.46 13.63 -39.76
N GLU A 16 42.06 12.98 -40.85
CA GLU A 16 42.88 12.69 -42.01
C GLU A 16 43.02 13.85 -42.98
N GLY A 17 43.31 15.00 -42.62
CA GLY A 17 43.54 16.06 -43.60
C GLY A 17 43.91 17.42 -43.07
N LYS A 18 43.77 17.68 -41.83
CA LYS A 18 44.14 18.96 -41.22
C LYS A 18 45.35 18.86 -40.33
N LEU A 19 46.51 18.61 -40.94
CA LEU A 19 47.78 19.01 -40.40
C LEU A 19 47.97 20.49 -40.66
N SER A 20 47.18 21.34 -40.08
CA SER A 20 47.50 22.75 -39.94
C SER A 20 48.17 22.93 -38.59
N THR A 21 49.24 23.70 -38.61
CA THR A 21 49.99 24.07 -37.42
C THR A 21 49.26 25.03 -36.47
N ASP A 22 48.07 25.39 -36.78
CA ASP A 22 47.16 26.11 -35.90
C ASP A 22 46.34 25.05 -35.11
N PHE A 23 46.71 24.86 -33.89
CA PHE A 23 45.90 24.08 -32.94
C PHE A 23 44.64 24.88 -32.58
N ASP A 24 43.67 24.89 -33.44
CA ASP A 24 42.31 25.07 -33.06
C ASP A 24 41.88 23.84 -32.30
N TYR A 25 41.78 23.95 -31.01
CA TYR A 25 41.31 22.88 -30.13
C TYR A 25 39.83 22.65 -30.35
N SER A 26 39.50 21.92 -31.38
CA SER A 26 38.17 21.39 -31.54
C SER A 26 38.09 20.08 -30.73
N THR A 27 37.84 20.17 -29.48
CA THR A 27 37.42 19.01 -28.70
C THR A 27 35.90 18.90 -28.82
N LYS A 28 35.43 18.20 -29.83
CA LYS A 28 34.09 17.68 -29.81
C LYS A 28 34.03 16.66 -28.66
N ALA A 29 33.34 16.98 -27.61
CA ALA A 29 33.00 16.00 -26.59
C ALA A 29 31.91 15.07 -27.17
N VAL A 30 32.26 13.84 -27.53
CA VAL A 30 31.29 12.87 -28.01
C VAL A 30 31.04 11.85 -26.91
N ILE A 31 29.78 11.71 -26.51
CA ILE A 31 29.31 10.59 -25.67
C ILE A 31 28.74 9.57 -26.65
N ARG A 32 29.37 8.39 -26.74
CA ARG A 32 28.97 7.38 -27.71
C ARG A 32 28.87 5.99 -27.09
N SER A 33 27.88 5.23 -27.56
CA SER A 33 27.66 3.80 -27.21
C SER A 33 27.58 3.57 -25.67
N CYS A 34 26.99 4.49 -24.97
CA CYS A 34 26.77 4.39 -23.52
C CYS A 34 25.37 3.83 -23.22
N THR A 35 25.30 2.97 -22.21
CA THR A 35 24.03 2.40 -21.77
C THR A 35 23.81 2.62 -20.28
N ASN A 36 22.66 3.11 -19.92
CA ASN A 36 22.19 3.15 -18.53
C ASN A 36 21.03 2.19 -18.34
N ARG A 37 21.13 1.27 -17.34
CA ARG A 37 20.04 0.36 -16.92
C ARG A 37 19.62 0.59 -15.48
N GLY A 38 20.14 1.65 -14.87
CA GLY A 38 19.88 1.95 -13.47
C GLY A 38 18.88 3.09 -13.27
N ARG A 39 18.43 3.24 -12.03
CA ARG A 39 17.64 4.40 -11.61
C ARG A 39 18.53 5.62 -11.43
N VAL A 40 18.10 6.76 -11.97
CA VAL A 40 18.73 8.07 -11.78
C VAL A 40 17.75 8.99 -11.05
N THR A 41 18.19 9.56 -9.93
CA THR A 41 17.37 10.55 -9.19
C THR A 41 18.14 11.85 -9.04
N GLY A 42 17.61 12.91 -9.65
CA GLY A 42 18.10 14.29 -9.55
C GLY A 42 17.30 15.13 -8.56
N LYS A 43 17.87 16.23 -8.12
CA LYS A 43 17.21 17.21 -7.23
C LYS A 43 17.16 18.62 -7.82
N LYS A 44 17.80 18.83 -8.94
CA LYS A 44 17.93 20.10 -9.63
C LYS A 44 17.67 19.89 -11.12
N ASP A 45 17.68 20.99 -11.86
CA ASP A 45 17.56 20.98 -13.31
C ASP A 45 18.63 20.07 -13.96
N GLY A 46 18.25 19.45 -15.06
CA GLY A 46 19.11 18.61 -15.85
C GLY A 46 19.33 17.21 -15.26
N THR A 47 18.29 16.37 -15.32
CA THR A 47 18.39 14.94 -14.94
C THR A 47 18.23 14.06 -16.18
N GLY A 48 19.27 13.33 -16.57
CA GLY A 48 19.22 12.42 -17.71
C GLY A 48 19.86 11.07 -17.42
N GLY A 49 19.44 10.04 -18.17
CA GLY A 49 19.97 8.68 -18.00
C GLY A 49 21.46 8.56 -18.33
N ILE A 50 21.96 9.32 -19.32
CA ILE A 50 23.35 9.32 -19.75
C ILE A 50 24.06 10.61 -19.33
N ALA A 51 23.41 11.77 -19.53
CA ALA A 51 23.98 13.07 -19.18
C ALA A 51 22.91 13.98 -18.56
N GLY A 52 23.29 14.76 -17.55
CA GLY A 52 22.40 15.78 -17.00
C GLY A 52 22.23 16.96 -17.94
N GLU A 53 23.34 17.57 -18.35
CA GLU A 53 23.40 18.73 -19.22
C GLU A 53 24.54 18.58 -20.22
N VAL A 54 24.27 18.90 -21.49
CA VAL A 54 25.24 18.87 -22.61
C VAL A 54 25.22 20.21 -23.31
N ASP A 55 26.22 21.04 -23.01
CA ASP A 55 26.35 22.37 -23.62
C ASP A 55 27.11 22.29 -24.95
N LEU A 56 28.03 21.35 -25.06
CA LEU A 56 28.96 21.18 -26.21
C LEU A 56 29.09 19.71 -26.57
N GLY A 57 29.39 19.44 -27.83
CA GLY A 57 29.57 18.09 -28.34
C GLY A 57 28.24 17.43 -28.72
N CYS A 58 28.20 16.11 -28.74
CA CYS A 58 26.98 15.37 -29.11
C CYS A 58 26.89 14.02 -28.40
N ILE A 59 25.66 13.47 -28.39
CA ILE A 59 25.38 12.12 -27.90
C ILE A 59 24.96 11.26 -29.08
N ILE A 60 25.58 10.10 -29.22
CA ILE A 60 25.38 9.20 -30.37
C ILE A 60 25.29 7.76 -29.90
N GLU A 61 24.35 6.99 -30.46
CA GLU A 61 24.24 5.54 -30.21
C GLU A 61 24.17 5.22 -28.70
N CYS A 62 23.39 6.02 -27.94
CA CYS A 62 23.26 5.84 -26.50
C CYS A 62 21.89 5.28 -26.14
N TYR A 63 21.84 4.56 -25.02
CA TYR A 63 20.69 3.77 -24.63
C TYR A 63 20.29 4.08 -23.18
N GLY A 64 19.07 4.56 -22.97
CA GLY A 64 18.50 4.83 -21.65
C GLY A 64 17.44 3.82 -21.30
N TYR A 65 17.69 3.01 -20.25
CA TYR A 65 16.71 2.09 -19.70
C TYR A 65 16.57 2.35 -18.20
N GLY A 66 15.38 2.17 -17.68
CA GLY A 66 15.15 2.30 -16.25
C GLY A 66 14.36 3.56 -15.86
N GLU A 67 14.44 3.97 -14.62
CA GLU A 67 13.66 5.06 -14.05
C GLU A 67 14.52 6.33 -13.89
N ILE A 68 14.07 7.43 -14.49
CA ILE A 68 14.73 8.72 -14.40
C ILE A 68 13.79 9.70 -13.71
N LYS A 69 14.18 10.20 -12.55
CA LYS A 69 13.34 11.04 -11.71
C LYS A 69 14.04 12.32 -11.28
N SER A 70 13.37 13.46 -11.44
CA SER A 70 13.74 14.71 -10.75
C SER A 70 12.75 14.97 -9.59
N THR A 71 13.26 15.30 -8.41
CA THR A 71 12.44 15.58 -7.24
C THR A 71 12.21 17.07 -6.99
N GLY A 72 12.67 17.94 -7.89
CA GLY A 72 12.50 19.40 -7.70
C GLY A 72 13.16 20.26 -8.77
N GLY A 73 13.55 19.68 -9.90
CA GLY A 73 14.13 20.42 -11.02
C GLY A 73 13.48 20.06 -12.35
N ASN A 74 13.67 20.92 -13.32
CA ASN A 74 13.21 20.78 -14.69
C ASN A 74 14.22 20.00 -15.56
N TYR A 75 13.84 19.73 -16.79
CA TYR A 75 14.66 19.05 -17.80
C TYR A 75 15.01 17.61 -17.42
N VAL A 76 14.07 16.72 -17.65
CA VAL A 76 14.23 15.28 -17.42
C VAL A 76 14.20 14.55 -18.75
N GLY A 77 15.19 13.70 -19.00
CA GLY A 77 15.24 12.91 -20.23
C GLY A 77 15.81 11.51 -20.05
N GLY A 78 15.33 10.57 -20.86
CA GLY A 78 15.85 9.21 -20.85
C GLY A 78 17.34 9.13 -21.24
N ILE A 79 17.81 10.03 -22.11
CA ILE A 79 19.20 10.16 -22.52
C ILE A 79 19.85 11.37 -21.84
N ALA A 80 19.30 12.59 -22.04
CA ALA A 80 19.85 13.80 -21.43
C ALA A 80 18.76 14.63 -20.77
N GLY A 81 19.07 15.32 -19.67
CA GLY A 81 18.18 16.32 -19.10
C GLY A 81 18.01 17.50 -20.05
N SER A 82 19.11 18.12 -20.43
CA SER A 82 19.16 19.13 -21.48
C SER A 82 20.35 18.94 -22.42
N CYS A 83 20.17 19.27 -23.70
CA CYS A 83 21.24 19.20 -24.71
C CYS A 83 21.13 20.38 -25.67
N LYS A 84 22.11 21.30 -25.63
CA LYS A 84 22.18 22.45 -26.53
C LYS A 84 22.77 22.14 -27.91
N THR A 85 22.96 20.87 -28.20
CA THR A 85 23.58 20.37 -29.45
C THR A 85 22.73 19.23 -30.02
N LEU A 86 23.32 18.16 -30.47
CA LEU A 86 22.69 17.04 -31.16
C LEU A 86 22.66 15.75 -30.30
N ILE A 87 21.53 15.07 -30.30
CA ILE A 87 21.41 13.66 -29.94
C ILE A 87 20.90 12.91 -31.15
N ARG A 88 21.59 11.83 -31.54
CA ARG A 88 21.17 10.99 -32.66
C ARG A 88 21.38 9.50 -32.44
N ASP A 89 20.67 8.69 -33.20
CA ASP A 89 20.77 7.22 -33.20
C ASP A 89 20.70 6.62 -31.78
N SER A 90 19.85 7.22 -30.93
CA SER A 90 19.77 6.90 -29.52
C SER A 90 18.38 6.45 -29.14
N TYR A 91 18.29 5.56 -28.13
CA TYR A 91 17.07 4.83 -27.80
C TYR A 91 16.74 4.96 -26.31
N ALA A 92 15.49 5.21 -25.99
CA ALA A 92 15.05 5.28 -24.60
C ALA A 92 13.79 4.44 -24.34
N LYS A 93 13.92 3.45 -23.47
CA LYS A 93 12.82 2.69 -22.88
C LYS A 93 12.85 2.93 -21.37
N CYS A 94 12.10 3.92 -20.87
CA CYS A 94 12.23 4.35 -19.49
C CYS A 94 10.95 4.94 -18.91
N VAL A 95 10.89 4.98 -17.58
CA VAL A 95 9.87 5.67 -16.81
C VAL A 95 10.44 6.99 -16.33
N LEU A 96 9.75 8.10 -16.63
CA LEU A 96 10.19 9.46 -16.35
C LEU A 96 9.24 10.14 -15.36
N SER A 97 9.79 10.96 -14.47
CA SER A 97 9.01 11.86 -13.63
C SER A 97 9.80 13.13 -13.28
N GLY A 98 9.11 14.26 -13.24
CA GLY A 98 9.70 15.56 -12.92
C GLY A 98 8.66 16.64 -12.92
N THR A 99 9.07 17.91 -12.98
CA THR A 99 8.17 19.06 -13.02
C THR A 99 7.86 19.44 -14.46
N ASP A 100 8.81 20.08 -15.15
CA ASP A 100 8.63 20.58 -16.52
C ASP A 100 9.73 20.07 -17.44
N TYR A 101 9.48 20.13 -18.75
CA TYR A 101 10.41 19.72 -19.79
C TYR A 101 10.86 18.28 -19.64
N ILE A 102 9.93 17.36 -19.90
CA ILE A 102 10.21 15.93 -19.81
C ILE A 102 10.13 15.30 -21.19
N GLY A 103 11.14 14.51 -21.56
CA GLY A 103 11.16 13.84 -22.86
C GLY A 103 11.93 12.53 -22.87
N GLY A 104 11.52 11.60 -23.71
CA GLY A 104 12.17 10.28 -23.83
C GLY A 104 13.65 10.38 -24.18
N VAL A 105 14.00 11.24 -25.12
CA VAL A 105 15.41 11.53 -25.46
C VAL A 105 15.93 12.62 -24.55
N ALA A 106 15.27 13.79 -24.50
CA ALA A 106 15.72 14.88 -23.65
C ALA A 106 14.57 15.76 -23.16
N GLY A 107 14.74 16.38 -21.98
CA GLY A 107 13.81 17.40 -21.51
C GLY A 107 13.78 18.62 -22.42
N SER A 108 14.94 19.18 -22.76
CA SER A 108 15.11 20.22 -23.81
C SER A 108 16.29 19.88 -24.68
N ILE A 109 16.13 20.02 -25.99
CA ILE A 109 17.18 19.68 -26.95
C ILE A 109 17.19 20.67 -28.11
N LYS A 110 18.39 20.91 -28.66
CA LYS A 110 18.51 21.68 -29.92
C LYS A 110 18.14 20.78 -31.10
N ASP A 111 18.92 19.77 -31.39
CA ASP A 111 18.73 18.90 -32.56
C ASP A 111 18.59 17.43 -32.15
N VAL A 112 17.58 16.72 -32.70
CA VAL A 112 17.31 15.30 -32.41
C VAL A 112 17.02 14.54 -33.71
N LYS A 113 17.71 13.39 -33.92
CA LYS A 113 17.63 12.64 -35.16
C LYS A 113 17.74 11.14 -34.94
N ASN A 114 16.91 10.38 -35.67
CA ASN A 114 16.89 8.91 -35.66
C ASN A 114 16.84 8.34 -34.23
N CYS A 115 16.05 8.94 -33.35
CA CYS A 115 15.89 8.48 -31.97
C CYS A 115 14.52 7.82 -31.80
N ASN A 116 14.50 6.69 -31.10
CA ASN A 116 13.26 5.97 -30.87
C ASN A 116 12.97 5.82 -29.37
N THR A 117 11.71 5.98 -29.01
CA THR A 117 11.34 5.94 -27.60
C THR A 117 10.11 5.09 -27.32
N LEU A 118 10.16 4.42 -26.18
CA LEU A 118 9.05 3.76 -25.53
C LEU A 118 9.10 4.19 -24.06
N ILE A 119 8.32 5.21 -23.69
CA ILE A 119 8.42 5.82 -22.37
C ILE A 119 7.05 5.92 -21.69
N LYS A 120 7.09 5.96 -20.35
CA LYS A 120 5.98 6.33 -19.51
C LYS A 120 6.36 7.54 -18.68
N ILE A 121 5.54 8.61 -18.72
CA ILE A 121 5.69 9.77 -17.85
C ILE A 121 4.68 9.60 -16.71
N THR A 122 5.14 9.53 -15.46
CA THR A 122 4.29 9.32 -14.29
C THR A 122 3.94 10.60 -13.55
N ASP A 123 4.70 11.68 -13.78
CA ASP A 123 4.48 12.98 -13.16
C ASP A 123 5.11 14.07 -14.05
N SER A 124 4.30 15.06 -14.45
CA SER A 124 4.75 16.24 -15.21
C SER A 124 3.69 17.34 -15.14
N ASP A 125 4.13 18.61 -15.11
CA ASP A 125 3.23 19.78 -15.17
C ASP A 125 3.05 20.26 -16.62
N GLU A 126 4.13 20.72 -17.27
CA GLU A 126 4.09 21.26 -18.63
C GLU A 126 5.27 20.72 -19.49
N TYR A 127 5.22 20.91 -20.78
CA TYR A 127 6.29 20.59 -21.74
C TYR A 127 6.72 19.11 -21.71
N ALA A 128 5.75 18.21 -21.81
CA ALA A 128 5.99 16.78 -21.86
C ALA A 128 5.86 16.23 -23.29
N GLY A 129 6.83 15.43 -23.73
CA GLY A 129 6.80 14.76 -25.03
C GLY A 129 7.52 13.42 -25.02
N THR A 130 7.09 12.50 -25.87
CA THR A 130 7.73 11.16 -25.94
C THR A 130 9.15 11.23 -26.48
N ILE A 131 9.47 12.16 -27.36
CA ILE A 131 10.82 12.41 -27.85
C ILE A 131 11.50 13.49 -27.01
N ALA A 132 10.85 14.66 -26.88
CA ALA A 132 11.41 15.78 -26.13
C ALA A 132 10.33 16.66 -25.54
N GLY A 133 10.56 17.24 -24.34
CA GLY A 133 9.72 18.31 -23.80
C GLY A 133 9.79 19.55 -24.68
N GLU A 134 10.97 19.90 -25.16
CA GLU A 134 11.19 21.03 -26.08
C GLU A 134 12.27 20.74 -27.11
N VAL A 135 12.06 21.16 -28.37
CA VAL A 135 13.08 21.17 -29.42
C VAL A 135 13.28 22.60 -29.93
N THR A 136 14.48 23.15 -29.75
CA THR A 136 14.79 24.54 -30.15
C THR A 136 15.36 24.66 -31.56
N GLY A 137 15.81 23.57 -32.18
CA GLY A 137 16.35 23.50 -33.53
C GLY A 137 15.61 22.52 -34.43
N THR A 138 16.22 21.40 -34.78
CA THR A 138 15.67 20.41 -35.74
C THR A 138 15.29 19.11 -35.08
N ALA A 139 14.23 18.47 -35.61
CA ALA A 139 13.86 17.11 -35.30
C ALA A 139 13.63 16.33 -36.59
N GLU A 140 14.25 15.16 -36.76
CA GLU A 140 14.16 14.33 -37.96
C GLU A 140 14.09 12.84 -37.65
N SER A 141 13.18 12.12 -38.27
CA SER A 141 13.12 10.65 -38.25
C SER A 141 13.08 10.04 -36.86
N ASN A 142 12.36 10.63 -35.91
CA ASN A 142 12.22 10.09 -34.57
C ASN A 142 10.86 9.39 -34.45
N TYR A 143 10.83 8.19 -33.86
CA TYR A 143 9.64 7.39 -33.71
C TYR A 143 9.37 7.06 -32.24
N PHE A 144 8.10 6.94 -31.90
CA PHE A 144 7.71 6.63 -30.52
C PHE A 144 6.43 5.81 -30.45
N VAL A 145 6.26 5.09 -29.37
CA VAL A 145 5.01 4.41 -29.00
C VAL A 145 4.40 5.14 -27.82
N SER A 146 3.19 5.64 -27.99
CA SER A 146 2.36 6.19 -26.92
C SER A 146 0.93 6.39 -27.42
N ASP A 147 -0.04 6.08 -26.57
CA ASP A 147 -1.45 6.36 -26.80
C ASP A 147 -1.85 7.75 -26.26
N ASP A 148 -1.14 8.25 -25.24
CA ASP A 148 -1.54 9.43 -24.46
C ASP A 148 -0.68 10.67 -24.72
N LEU A 149 0.57 10.49 -25.20
CA LEU A 149 1.54 11.57 -25.33
C LEU A 149 1.93 11.81 -26.79
N ALA A 150 2.05 13.06 -27.16
CA ALA A 150 2.62 13.46 -28.45
C ALA A 150 4.17 13.44 -28.42
N GLY A 151 4.79 13.60 -29.57
CA GLY A 151 6.24 13.51 -29.70
C GLY A 151 7.02 14.63 -29.02
N ILE A 152 6.58 15.87 -29.19
CA ILE A 152 7.28 17.07 -28.70
C ILE A 152 6.25 18.02 -28.13
N ASP A 153 6.28 18.29 -26.83
CA ASP A 153 5.41 19.25 -26.14
C ASP A 153 3.97 19.28 -26.68
N GLY A 154 3.28 18.12 -26.63
CA GLY A 154 1.92 18.00 -27.10
C GLY A 154 1.74 17.99 -28.63
N VAL A 155 2.80 17.94 -29.43
CA VAL A 155 2.73 17.94 -30.89
C VAL A 155 3.47 16.74 -31.50
N SER A 156 2.85 16.12 -32.47
CA SER A 156 3.46 15.09 -33.31
C SER A 156 3.60 15.59 -34.76
N TYR A 157 4.75 15.39 -35.33
CA TYR A 157 5.10 15.89 -36.65
C TYR A 157 5.55 14.78 -37.57
N SER A 158 4.94 14.69 -38.77
CA SER A 158 5.41 13.79 -39.83
C SER A 158 6.87 14.09 -40.22
N GLY A 159 7.71 13.07 -40.29
CA GLY A 159 9.13 13.15 -40.59
C GLY A 159 9.99 13.75 -39.47
N LYS A 160 9.41 14.11 -38.32
CA LYS A 160 10.12 14.71 -37.17
C LYS A 160 9.99 13.86 -35.92
N ALA A 161 8.77 13.67 -35.46
CA ALA A 161 8.43 12.83 -34.31
C ALA A 161 7.09 12.17 -34.60
N GLU A 162 7.11 10.92 -35.01
CA GLU A 162 5.94 10.19 -35.48
C GLU A 162 5.52 9.09 -34.51
N PRO A 163 4.24 9.02 -34.15
CA PRO A 163 3.72 7.87 -33.41
C PRO A 163 3.67 6.65 -34.31
N VAL A 164 4.11 5.52 -33.79
CA VAL A 164 4.01 4.20 -34.42
C VAL A 164 3.44 3.21 -33.42
N SER A 165 2.86 2.10 -33.91
CA SER A 165 2.50 1.01 -33.02
C SER A 165 3.74 0.30 -32.48
N TYR A 166 3.58 -0.39 -31.34
CA TYR A 166 4.68 -1.18 -30.80
C TYR A 166 5.20 -2.21 -31.81
N ASP A 167 4.31 -2.89 -32.53
CA ASP A 167 4.67 -3.87 -33.54
C ASP A 167 5.46 -3.25 -34.70
N GLU A 168 5.11 -2.04 -35.13
CA GLU A 168 5.88 -1.31 -36.15
C GLU A 168 7.27 -0.90 -35.62
N LEU A 169 7.37 -0.45 -34.37
CA LEU A 169 8.63 -0.05 -33.78
C LEU A 169 9.61 -1.21 -33.74
N ILE A 170 9.19 -2.39 -33.28
CA ILE A 170 10.07 -3.57 -33.13
C ILE A 170 10.45 -4.25 -34.42
N LEU A 171 9.82 -3.91 -35.55
CA LEU A 171 10.21 -4.38 -36.88
C LEU A 171 11.47 -3.69 -37.43
N SER A 172 11.87 -2.57 -36.87
CA SER A 172 13.11 -1.91 -37.25
C SER A 172 14.32 -2.74 -36.86
N GLU A 173 15.24 -2.94 -37.80
CA GLU A 173 16.47 -3.74 -37.58
C GLU A 173 17.39 -3.15 -36.50
N ASP A 174 17.29 -1.85 -36.25
CA ASP A 174 18.16 -1.13 -35.32
C ASP A 174 17.61 -1.08 -33.88
N ILE A 175 16.39 -1.59 -33.64
CA ILE A 175 15.78 -1.57 -32.30
C ILE A 175 16.51 -2.54 -31.37
N PRO A 176 16.98 -2.07 -30.21
CA PRO A 176 17.63 -2.91 -29.19
C PRO A 176 16.69 -4.01 -28.66
N GLU A 177 17.24 -5.18 -28.31
CA GLU A 177 16.48 -6.28 -27.75
C GLU A 177 15.78 -5.91 -26.43
N GLU A 178 16.33 -4.97 -25.67
CA GLU A 178 15.71 -4.47 -24.43
C GLU A 178 14.33 -3.82 -24.65
N PHE A 179 14.01 -3.38 -25.88
CA PHE A 179 12.67 -2.91 -26.23
C PHE A 179 11.63 -4.03 -26.30
N LYS A 180 12.09 -5.29 -26.41
CA LYS A 180 11.24 -6.48 -26.50
C LYS A 180 11.17 -7.25 -25.17
N ASP A 181 12.06 -6.98 -24.24
CA ASP A 181 12.12 -7.64 -22.95
C ASP A 181 11.37 -6.84 -21.88
N PHE A 182 10.32 -7.40 -21.30
CA PHE A 182 9.56 -6.78 -20.24
C PHE A 182 9.47 -7.68 -19.02
N LYS A 183 9.56 -7.08 -17.82
CA LYS A 183 9.60 -7.83 -16.54
C LYS A 183 8.87 -7.10 -15.43
N LEU A 184 8.07 -7.83 -14.68
CA LEU A 184 7.63 -7.42 -13.35
C LEU A 184 8.49 -8.12 -12.30
N THR A 185 9.07 -7.34 -11.40
CA THR A 185 9.89 -7.87 -10.31
C THR A 185 9.16 -7.69 -9.00
N PHE A 186 8.83 -8.81 -8.34
CA PHE A 186 8.19 -8.82 -7.04
C PHE A 186 9.22 -8.94 -5.93
N ILE A 187 9.19 -8.00 -4.99
CA ILE A 187 10.17 -7.90 -3.90
C ILE A 187 9.46 -7.99 -2.55
N ALA A 188 9.91 -8.88 -1.69
CA ALA A 188 9.45 -8.97 -0.32
C ALA A 188 10.63 -9.06 0.65
N ASN A 189 10.62 -8.28 1.73
CA ASN A 189 11.71 -8.18 2.72
C ASN A 189 13.07 -7.82 2.12
N GLY A 190 13.10 -7.17 0.94
CA GLY A 190 14.32 -6.81 0.22
C GLY A 190 14.85 -7.89 -0.72
N ASP A 191 14.22 -9.06 -0.77
CA ASP A 191 14.57 -10.17 -1.65
C ASP A 191 13.60 -10.27 -2.82
N THR A 192 14.10 -10.63 -4.00
CA THR A 192 13.24 -10.92 -5.17
C THR A 192 12.51 -12.25 -4.96
N VAL A 193 11.19 -12.19 -4.98
CA VAL A 193 10.31 -13.38 -4.84
C VAL A 193 10.00 -13.99 -6.20
N LEU A 194 9.74 -13.14 -7.20
CA LEU A 194 9.42 -13.56 -8.57
C LEU A 194 9.93 -12.49 -9.54
N VAL A 195 10.43 -12.94 -10.69
CA VAL A 195 10.53 -12.13 -11.90
C VAL A 195 9.58 -12.75 -12.92
N TYR A 196 8.62 -11.98 -13.37
CA TYR A 196 7.61 -12.40 -14.34
C TYR A 196 7.91 -11.72 -15.68
N ASP A 197 8.31 -12.50 -16.67
CA ASP A 197 8.54 -12.02 -18.04
C ASP A 197 7.18 -11.95 -18.77
N PHE A 198 6.94 -10.90 -19.57
CA PHE A 198 5.71 -10.71 -20.31
C PHE A 198 5.97 -10.04 -21.67
N GLU A 199 5.01 -10.13 -22.60
CA GLU A 199 5.01 -9.41 -23.86
C GLU A 199 4.25 -8.08 -23.72
N TYR A 200 4.59 -7.10 -24.54
CA TYR A 200 3.95 -5.77 -24.53
C TYR A 200 2.43 -5.89 -24.72
N GLY A 201 1.65 -5.32 -23.80
CA GLY A 201 0.19 -5.40 -23.82
C GLY A 201 -0.40 -6.67 -23.18
N ASP A 202 0.44 -7.52 -22.58
CA ASP A 202 -0.06 -8.68 -21.85
C ASP A 202 -0.80 -8.26 -20.56
N SER A 203 -1.54 -9.21 -20.01
CA SER A 203 -2.09 -9.11 -18.66
C SER A 203 -1.54 -10.21 -17.78
N MET A 204 -1.35 -9.91 -16.49
CA MET A 204 -0.97 -10.91 -15.50
C MET A 204 -2.22 -11.35 -14.73
N PRO A 205 -2.61 -12.65 -14.78
CA PRO A 205 -3.75 -13.14 -14.02
C PRO A 205 -3.45 -13.16 -12.52
N GLU A 206 -4.48 -12.95 -11.70
CA GLU A 206 -4.35 -12.88 -10.24
C GLU A 206 -3.72 -14.15 -9.65
N GLU A 207 -3.99 -15.31 -10.24
CA GLU A 207 -3.45 -16.61 -9.81
C GLU A 207 -1.93 -16.72 -10.04
N ALA A 208 -1.35 -15.86 -10.88
CA ALA A 208 0.09 -15.82 -11.13
C ALA A 208 0.85 -14.96 -10.11
N LEU A 209 0.14 -14.21 -9.25
CA LEU A 209 0.77 -13.42 -8.20
C LEU A 209 1.51 -14.33 -7.22
N PRO A 210 2.77 -14.02 -6.89
CA PRO A 210 3.52 -14.85 -5.95
C PRO A 210 3.00 -14.72 -4.53
N VAL A 211 3.13 -15.81 -3.76
CA VAL A 211 2.79 -15.80 -2.34
C VAL A 211 3.78 -14.93 -1.57
N ILE A 212 3.26 -13.97 -0.81
CA ILE A 212 4.10 -13.11 0.02
C ILE A 212 4.61 -13.91 1.23
N PRO A 213 5.91 -13.86 1.56
CA PRO A 213 6.46 -14.49 2.75
C PRO A 213 5.77 -14.00 4.02
N VAL A 214 5.33 -14.92 4.86
CA VAL A 214 4.64 -14.60 6.12
C VAL A 214 5.59 -13.90 7.09
N ARG A 215 5.08 -12.86 7.75
CA ARG A 215 5.75 -12.16 8.84
C ARG A 215 4.83 -12.12 10.06
N ASP A 216 5.32 -12.70 11.19
CA ASP A 216 4.53 -12.76 12.42
C ASP A 216 4.08 -11.38 12.90
N GLY A 217 2.79 -11.23 13.16
CA GLY A 217 2.20 -9.98 13.62
C GLY A 217 1.87 -8.98 12.50
N TYR A 218 1.95 -9.38 11.23
CA TYR A 218 1.66 -8.53 10.09
C TYR A 218 0.72 -9.24 9.10
N GLN A 219 -0.16 -8.45 8.49
CA GLN A 219 -0.84 -8.80 7.26
C GLN A 219 0.02 -8.30 6.10
N ALA A 220 0.08 -9.05 5.01
CA ALA A 220 0.86 -8.67 3.84
C ALA A 220 0.00 -8.62 2.59
N HIS A 221 0.25 -7.62 1.76
CA HIS A 221 -0.32 -7.50 0.43
C HIS A 221 0.73 -6.92 -0.52
N TRP A 222 0.54 -7.09 -1.82
CA TRP A 222 1.36 -6.42 -2.81
C TRP A 222 0.92 -4.96 -2.96
N GLU A 223 1.84 -4.05 -3.26
CA GLU A 223 1.51 -2.68 -3.67
C GLU A 223 0.46 -2.71 -4.79
N ASP A 224 -0.45 -1.73 -4.77
CA ASP A 224 -1.45 -1.59 -5.81
C ASP A 224 -0.78 -1.39 -7.18
N TYR A 225 -1.10 -2.25 -8.13
CA TYR A 225 -0.57 -2.22 -9.48
C TYR A 225 -1.64 -2.70 -10.46
N ASP A 226 -1.71 -2.04 -11.63
CA ASP A 226 -2.61 -2.47 -12.70
C ASP A 226 -1.95 -3.56 -13.54
N TYR A 227 -2.47 -4.77 -13.42
CA TYR A 227 -2.00 -5.95 -14.15
C TYR A 227 -2.74 -6.21 -15.46
N SER A 228 -3.67 -5.33 -15.88
CA SER A 228 -4.54 -5.58 -17.02
C SER A 228 -3.91 -5.27 -18.37
N ASP A 229 -2.91 -4.37 -18.41
CA ASP A 229 -2.20 -3.92 -19.61
C ASP A 229 -0.75 -3.60 -19.28
N LEU A 230 0.10 -4.59 -19.43
CA LEU A 230 1.51 -4.50 -19.06
C LEU A 230 2.33 -3.98 -20.24
N THR A 231 2.81 -2.76 -20.13
CA THR A 231 3.56 -2.08 -21.18
C THR A 231 4.96 -1.64 -20.76
N PHE A 232 5.30 -1.76 -19.47
CA PHE A 232 6.59 -1.34 -18.90
C PHE A 232 7.09 -2.27 -17.82
N ASP A 233 8.42 -2.30 -17.68
CA ASP A 233 9.06 -2.94 -16.54
C ASP A 233 8.55 -2.32 -15.24
N GLY A 234 8.31 -3.16 -14.23
CA GLY A 234 7.81 -2.73 -12.94
C GLY A 234 8.50 -3.44 -11.79
N THR A 235 8.56 -2.75 -10.65
CA THR A 235 8.96 -3.34 -9.38
C THR A 235 7.81 -3.17 -8.40
N ILE A 236 7.32 -4.28 -7.85
CA ILE A 236 6.17 -4.34 -6.96
C ILE A 236 6.69 -4.86 -5.61
N ASN A 237 6.49 -4.07 -4.56
CA ASN A 237 6.96 -4.43 -3.23
C ASN A 237 5.83 -5.00 -2.39
N ALA A 238 6.16 -5.95 -1.53
CA ALA A 238 5.25 -6.41 -0.50
C ALA A 238 5.15 -5.36 0.61
N VAL A 239 3.92 -4.99 0.94
CA VAL A 239 3.58 -4.13 2.07
C VAL A 239 3.19 -5.00 3.24
N TYR A 240 3.71 -4.69 4.43
CA TYR A 240 3.46 -5.42 5.66
C TYR A 240 2.83 -4.50 6.70
N ASP A 241 1.52 -4.64 6.91
CA ASP A 241 0.77 -3.88 7.90
C ASP A 241 0.71 -4.63 9.22
N LYS A 242 1.09 -3.94 10.29
CA LYS A 242 1.05 -4.54 11.62
C LYS A 242 -0.39 -4.72 12.07
N TYR A 243 -0.72 -5.92 12.57
CA TYR A 243 -2.02 -6.17 13.15
C TYR A 243 -2.33 -5.25 14.33
N VAL A 244 -3.57 -4.77 14.37
CA VAL A 244 -4.19 -4.19 15.56
C VAL A 244 -4.78 -5.36 16.37
N THR A 245 -4.32 -5.50 17.61
CA THR A 245 -4.66 -6.66 18.44
C THR A 245 -6.00 -6.57 19.14
N ALA A 246 -6.61 -5.39 19.16
CA ALA A 246 -7.95 -5.19 19.71
C ALA A 246 -8.65 -4.00 19.04
N LEU A 247 -9.92 -4.16 18.73
CA LEU A 247 -10.82 -3.09 18.27
C LEU A 247 -11.70 -2.62 19.42
N GLU A 248 -11.93 -1.31 19.49
CA GLU A 248 -12.80 -0.70 20.50
C GLU A 248 -14.16 -0.28 19.94
N SER A 249 -15.17 -0.34 20.80
CA SER A 249 -16.48 0.22 20.46
C SER A 249 -16.48 1.75 20.51
N GLY A 250 -17.22 2.40 19.60
CA GLY A 250 -17.44 3.85 19.68
C GLY A 250 -18.21 4.32 20.92
N GLN A 251 -18.86 3.40 21.65
CA GLN A 251 -19.56 3.72 22.90
C GLN A 251 -18.59 3.67 24.08
N MET A 252 -18.58 4.74 24.86
CA MET A 252 -17.74 4.86 26.04
C MET A 252 -18.54 4.57 27.33
N ARG A 253 -17.85 4.06 28.34
CA ARG A 253 -18.30 3.98 29.73
C ARG A 253 -17.72 5.14 30.55
N THR A 254 -17.89 5.10 31.84
CA THR A 254 -17.19 6.01 32.77
C THR A 254 -15.66 5.92 32.62
N ASP A 255 -14.99 7.02 32.81
CA ASP A 255 -13.53 7.17 32.74
C ASP A 255 -12.97 7.08 31.30
N ASP A 256 -13.74 7.49 30.27
CA ASP A 256 -13.34 7.52 28.85
C ASP A 256 -12.82 6.17 28.31
N ARG A 257 -13.32 5.06 28.84
CA ARG A 257 -13.01 3.73 28.39
C ARG A 257 -14.05 3.22 27.43
N ALA A 258 -13.63 2.58 26.37
CA ALA A 258 -14.52 1.88 25.47
C ALA A 258 -15.37 0.86 26.23
N MET A 259 -16.66 0.84 25.94
CA MET A 259 -17.61 -0.09 26.56
C MET A 259 -17.25 -1.54 26.26
N LEU A 260 -16.73 -1.78 25.07
CA LEU A 260 -16.42 -3.11 24.55
C LEU A 260 -15.12 -3.06 23.76
N LEU A 261 -14.26 -4.06 23.98
CA LEU A 261 -13.09 -4.34 23.17
C LEU A 261 -13.19 -5.77 22.64
N VAL A 262 -12.71 -6.00 21.43
CA VAL A 262 -12.65 -7.34 20.82
C VAL A 262 -11.21 -7.58 20.42
N GLU A 263 -10.60 -8.63 20.95
CA GLU A 263 -9.25 -9.05 20.56
C GLU A 263 -9.28 -9.85 19.27
N GLY A 264 -8.29 -9.62 18.39
CA GLY A 264 -8.17 -10.28 17.10
C GLY A 264 -6.90 -9.88 16.34
N ARG A 265 -6.91 -10.15 15.04
CA ARG A 265 -5.84 -9.76 14.10
C ARG A 265 -6.41 -8.81 13.04
N PHE A 266 -6.70 -7.62 13.46
CA PHE A 266 -7.36 -6.62 12.64
C PHE A 266 -6.36 -5.72 11.93
N THR A 267 -6.84 -5.00 10.92
CA THR A 267 -6.11 -3.91 10.28
C THR A 267 -6.47 -2.57 10.92
N THR A 268 -5.77 -1.51 10.55
CA THR A 268 -6.07 -0.14 11.03
C THR A 268 -7.37 0.43 10.46
N GLU A 269 -7.91 -0.19 9.41
CA GLU A 269 -9.16 0.21 8.76
C GLU A 269 -10.38 -0.53 9.33
N ASP A 270 -10.14 -1.61 10.06
CA ASP A 270 -11.19 -2.42 10.65
C ASP A 270 -11.84 -1.71 11.85
N ALA A 271 -13.14 -1.85 11.95
CA ALA A 271 -13.92 -1.34 13.06
C ALA A 271 -15.05 -2.31 13.44
N ILE A 272 -15.29 -2.48 14.73
CA ILE A 272 -16.47 -3.20 15.19
C ILE A 272 -17.71 -2.31 15.18
N THR A 273 -18.84 -2.88 14.80
CA THR A 273 -20.14 -2.22 14.92
C THR A 273 -20.91 -2.81 16.09
N VAL A 274 -21.35 -1.97 17.01
CA VAL A 274 -22.10 -2.38 18.19
C VAL A 274 -23.51 -1.76 18.16
N THR A 275 -24.53 -2.61 18.03
CA THR A 275 -25.92 -2.21 18.00
C THR A 275 -26.58 -2.58 19.32
N LYS A 276 -27.25 -1.62 19.96
CA LYS A 276 -28.00 -1.89 21.16
C LYS A 276 -29.38 -2.49 20.82
N GLU A 277 -29.64 -3.65 21.41
CA GLU A 277 -30.88 -4.39 21.24
C GLU A 277 -31.87 -4.12 22.39
N ASN A 278 -33.14 -4.54 22.18
CA ASN A 278 -34.08 -4.58 23.26
C ASN A 278 -33.67 -5.60 24.31
N ASN A 279 -33.79 -5.26 25.59
CA ASN A 279 -33.40 -6.14 26.66
C ASN A 279 -34.35 -7.36 26.75
N PRO A 280 -33.87 -8.57 26.45
CA PRO A 280 -34.71 -9.77 26.47
C PRO A 280 -34.99 -10.23 27.91
N ASP A 281 -36.14 -10.91 28.09
CA ASP A 281 -36.35 -11.75 29.25
C ASP A 281 -35.73 -13.11 29.00
N ILE A 282 -34.78 -13.47 29.85
CA ILE A 282 -34.05 -14.74 29.76
C ILE A 282 -34.35 -15.55 31.02
N ASN A 283 -35.22 -16.55 30.88
CA ASN A 283 -35.66 -17.43 31.98
C ASN A 283 -36.26 -16.66 33.18
N GLY A 284 -37.13 -15.67 32.91
CA GLY A 284 -37.77 -14.84 33.92
C GLY A 284 -36.90 -13.75 34.54
N ARG A 285 -35.75 -13.46 33.92
CA ARG A 285 -34.83 -12.39 34.32
C ARG A 285 -34.62 -11.43 33.17
N ASN A 286 -34.98 -10.18 33.33
CA ASN A 286 -34.70 -9.16 32.33
C ASN A 286 -33.19 -8.87 32.24
N ALA A 287 -32.65 -8.85 31.01
CA ALA A 287 -31.30 -8.41 30.77
C ALA A 287 -31.13 -6.93 31.19
N SER A 288 -29.98 -6.58 31.71
CA SER A 288 -29.60 -5.20 31.99
C SER A 288 -29.27 -4.44 30.72
N GLU A 289 -28.61 -5.11 29.80
CA GLU A 289 -28.27 -4.65 28.46
C GLU A 289 -28.17 -5.84 27.49
N CYS A 290 -28.42 -5.55 26.21
CA CYS A 290 -28.29 -6.50 25.13
C CYS A 290 -27.67 -5.79 23.92
N PHE A 291 -26.69 -6.42 23.27
CA PHE A 291 -25.98 -5.87 22.11
C PHE A 291 -25.77 -6.94 21.05
N THR A 292 -25.84 -6.50 19.80
CA THR A 292 -25.32 -7.23 18.64
C THR A 292 -24.02 -6.57 18.22
N VAL A 293 -22.96 -7.35 18.10
CA VAL A 293 -21.62 -6.93 17.71
C VAL A 293 -21.27 -7.57 16.38
N ASN A 294 -20.94 -6.75 15.38
CA ASN A 294 -20.36 -7.24 14.13
C ASN A 294 -18.83 -7.06 14.22
N ILE A 295 -18.12 -8.17 14.05
CA ILE A 295 -16.67 -8.27 14.13
C ILE A 295 -16.15 -8.48 12.69
N PRO A 296 -15.21 -7.67 12.21
CA PRO A 296 -14.57 -7.88 10.92
C PRO A 296 -13.93 -9.28 10.82
N ASP A 297 -13.88 -9.83 9.62
CA ASP A 297 -13.22 -11.11 9.37
C ASP A 297 -11.70 -10.94 9.47
N ASP A 298 -11.09 -11.57 10.45
CA ASP A 298 -9.64 -11.58 10.69
C ASP A 298 -9.03 -12.97 10.52
N GLY A 299 -9.79 -13.89 9.94
CA GLY A 299 -9.42 -15.29 9.76
C GLY A 299 -9.49 -16.13 11.05
N GLN A 300 -9.93 -15.56 12.18
CA GLN A 300 -10.12 -16.29 13.43
C GLN A 300 -11.59 -16.70 13.60
N GLN A 301 -11.80 -17.86 14.21
CA GLN A 301 -13.16 -18.35 14.48
C GLN A 301 -13.70 -17.88 15.83
N GLU A 302 -12.82 -17.53 16.75
CA GLU A 302 -13.15 -17.15 18.12
C GLU A 302 -12.42 -15.87 18.50
N HIS A 303 -13.13 -15.00 19.23
CA HIS A 303 -12.62 -13.73 19.70
C HIS A 303 -12.83 -13.58 21.20
N LEU A 304 -11.88 -12.98 21.91
CA LEU A 304 -12.03 -12.59 23.30
C LEU A 304 -12.65 -11.20 23.35
N VAL A 305 -13.79 -11.10 24.02
CA VAL A 305 -14.54 -9.85 24.20
C VAL A 305 -14.33 -9.35 25.63
N HIS A 306 -13.98 -8.07 25.76
CA HIS A 306 -13.88 -7.35 27.02
C HIS A 306 -15.06 -6.38 27.10
N TYR A 307 -15.89 -6.50 28.11
CA TYR A 307 -17.10 -5.71 28.27
C TYR A 307 -17.17 -5.07 29.66
N ILE A 308 -17.48 -3.78 29.71
CA ILE A 308 -17.69 -3.05 30.97
C ILE A 308 -19.18 -3.03 31.29
N LEU A 309 -19.55 -3.61 32.44
CA LEU A 309 -20.93 -3.57 32.95
C LEU A 309 -21.39 -2.13 33.23
N PRO A 310 -22.69 -1.84 33.15
CA PRO A 310 -23.27 -0.58 33.62
C PRO A 310 -22.96 -0.35 35.12
N GLU A 311 -22.74 0.89 35.55
CA GLU A 311 -22.41 1.26 36.93
C GLU A 311 -23.35 0.66 38.01
N LYS A 312 -24.61 0.52 37.68
CA LYS A 312 -25.62 -0.01 38.59
C LYS A 312 -25.64 -1.53 38.69
N VAL A 313 -24.80 -2.23 37.89
CA VAL A 313 -24.75 -3.68 37.83
C VAL A 313 -23.40 -4.14 38.34
N LYS A 314 -23.37 -4.71 39.55
CA LYS A 314 -22.10 -5.19 40.14
C LYS A 314 -21.69 -6.55 39.63
N ASN A 315 -22.63 -7.45 39.37
CA ASN A 315 -22.38 -8.80 38.86
C ASN A 315 -23.46 -9.17 37.83
N ALA A 316 -23.07 -9.78 36.75
CA ALA A 316 -23.94 -10.27 35.71
C ALA A 316 -23.44 -11.62 35.15
N ASP A 317 -24.40 -12.43 34.71
CA ASP A 317 -24.12 -13.55 33.82
C ASP A 317 -24.15 -13.03 32.37
N ILE A 318 -23.19 -13.39 31.56
CA ILE A 318 -23.23 -13.11 30.13
C ILE A 318 -23.92 -14.29 29.43
N MET A 319 -24.93 -13.93 28.65
CA MET A 319 -25.70 -14.87 27.84
C MET A 319 -25.44 -14.56 26.37
N ILE A 320 -25.13 -15.56 25.56
CA ILE A 320 -24.91 -15.43 24.11
C ILE A 320 -26.07 -16.10 23.39
N LEU A 321 -26.63 -15.42 22.39
CA LEU A 321 -27.70 -15.94 21.55
C LEU A 321 -27.09 -16.83 20.46
N GLN A 322 -27.37 -18.14 20.52
CA GLN A 322 -26.91 -19.11 19.52
C GLN A 322 -28.11 -19.93 19.04
N ASN A 323 -28.35 -19.95 17.73
CA ASN A 323 -29.46 -20.68 17.12
C ASN A 323 -30.81 -20.40 17.78
N GLY A 324 -31.06 -19.11 18.12
CA GLY A 324 -32.32 -18.68 18.78
C GLY A 324 -32.43 -19.04 20.27
N THR A 325 -31.36 -19.57 20.87
CA THR A 325 -31.33 -19.97 22.28
C THR A 325 -30.26 -19.19 23.03
N TRP A 326 -30.61 -18.69 24.22
CA TRP A 326 -29.69 -17.99 25.11
C TRP A 326 -28.88 -18.98 25.95
N ASN A 327 -27.57 -19.01 25.76
CA ASN A 327 -26.64 -19.85 26.48
C ASN A 327 -25.74 -19.01 27.38
N LYS A 328 -25.55 -19.46 28.63
CA LYS A 328 -24.59 -18.82 29.52
C LYS A 328 -23.17 -19.17 29.08
N THR A 329 -22.32 -18.14 28.92
CA THR A 329 -20.90 -18.35 28.66
C THR A 329 -20.07 -18.27 29.95
N GLY A 330 -18.88 -18.86 29.91
CA GLY A 330 -17.86 -18.64 30.93
C GLY A 330 -17.37 -17.20 30.90
N THR A 331 -17.19 -16.59 32.06
CA THR A 331 -16.70 -15.23 32.19
C THR A 331 -15.54 -15.16 33.16
N ASP A 332 -14.55 -14.31 32.85
CA ASP A 332 -13.45 -13.94 33.73
C ASP A 332 -13.45 -12.43 33.92
N THR A 333 -12.50 -11.90 34.67
CA THR A 333 -12.37 -10.45 34.90
C THR A 333 -10.95 -10.01 34.63
N ASP A 334 -10.82 -8.95 33.83
CA ASP A 334 -9.56 -8.25 33.59
C ASP A 334 -9.76 -6.77 33.96
N GLY A 335 -9.30 -6.39 35.13
CA GLY A 335 -9.48 -5.05 35.67
C GLY A 335 -10.97 -4.71 35.85
N ARG A 336 -11.50 -3.80 35.04
CA ARG A 336 -12.92 -3.43 35.02
C ARG A 336 -13.73 -4.16 33.97
N TYR A 337 -13.06 -4.89 33.09
CA TYR A 337 -13.73 -5.65 32.03
C TYR A 337 -14.14 -7.03 32.53
N MET A 338 -15.31 -7.44 32.12
CA MET A 338 -15.72 -8.83 32.14
C MET A 338 -15.37 -9.42 30.77
N THR A 339 -14.61 -10.50 30.75
CA THR A 339 -14.12 -11.15 29.54
C THR A 339 -14.89 -12.42 29.25
N PHE A 340 -15.14 -12.69 27.97
CA PHE A 340 -15.79 -13.90 27.49
C PHE A 340 -15.43 -14.16 26.02
N THR A 341 -15.46 -15.41 25.62
CA THR A 341 -15.18 -15.82 24.24
C THR A 341 -16.47 -15.87 23.43
N VAL A 342 -16.41 -15.41 22.19
CA VAL A 342 -17.47 -15.45 21.19
C VAL A 342 -16.99 -16.11 19.92
N SER A 343 -17.91 -16.69 19.13
CA SER A 343 -17.59 -17.32 17.83
C SER A 343 -18.44 -16.69 16.73
N GLY A 344 -17.82 -16.47 15.58
CA GLY A 344 -18.45 -15.88 14.40
C GLY A 344 -18.33 -14.36 14.31
N SER A 345 -18.68 -13.82 13.14
CA SER A 345 -18.58 -12.40 12.81
C SER A 345 -19.75 -11.54 13.31
N GLU A 346 -20.91 -12.13 13.62
CA GLU A 346 -22.06 -11.45 14.21
C GLU A 346 -22.47 -12.16 15.50
N VAL A 347 -22.38 -11.47 16.61
CA VAL A 347 -22.64 -12.05 17.94
C VAL A 347 -23.62 -11.17 18.72
N THR A 348 -24.71 -11.78 19.18
CA THR A 348 -25.64 -11.11 20.10
C THR A 348 -25.43 -11.65 21.51
N PHE A 349 -25.17 -10.73 22.45
CA PHE A 349 -25.01 -11.06 23.86
C PHE A 349 -25.84 -10.18 24.78
N ALA A 350 -26.17 -10.69 25.95
CA ALA A 350 -26.91 -9.98 26.96
C ALA A 350 -26.31 -10.14 28.35
N ALA A 351 -26.24 -9.05 29.10
CA ALA A 351 -25.81 -9.05 30.51
C ALA A 351 -27.06 -9.17 31.44
N VAL A 352 -27.17 -10.29 32.13
CA VAL A 352 -28.27 -10.58 33.05
C VAL A 352 -27.77 -10.53 34.47
N LYS A 353 -28.40 -9.74 35.35
CA LYS A 353 -28.01 -9.68 36.77
C LYS A 353 -27.97 -11.07 37.39
N THR A 354 -26.85 -11.42 37.99
CA THR A 354 -26.73 -12.68 38.71
C THR A 354 -27.70 -12.69 39.89
N ALA A 355 -28.54 -13.73 39.97
CA ALA A 355 -29.40 -13.91 41.11
C ALA A 355 -28.57 -14.04 42.39
N SER A 356 -28.78 -13.17 43.36
CA SER A 356 -28.17 -13.34 44.69
C SER A 356 -28.79 -14.57 45.32
N VAL A 357 -28.19 -15.73 45.13
CA VAL A 357 -28.55 -16.92 45.90
C VAL A 357 -27.99 -16.64 47.28
N LEU A 358 -28.83 -16.21 48.21
CA LEU A 358 -28.52 -16.34 49.62
C LEU A 358 -28.11 -17.80 49.83
N PRO A 359 -26.88 -18.10 50.31
CA PRO A 359 -26.45 -19.48 50.40
C PRO A 359 -27.52 -20.26 51.21
N THR A 360 -28.06 -21.30 50.64
CA THR A 360 -29.06 -22.17 51.27
C THR A 360 -28.64 -22.59 52.68
N ALA A 361 -27.33 -22.66 52.95
CA ALA A 361 -26.76 -22.84 54.28
C ALA A 361 -27.14 -21.74 55.30
N ILE A 362 -27.25 -20.45 54.85
CA ILE A 362 -27.65 -19.37 55.77
C ILE A 362 -29.16 -19.47 56.07
N ILE A 363 -30.00 -19.79 55.09
CA ILE A 363 -31.43 -19.99 55.28
C ILE A 363 -31.67 -21.22 56.17
N ALA A 364 -30.96 -22.33 55.90
CA ALA A 364 -31.03 -23.53 56.75
C ALA A 364 -30.54 -23.27 58.18
N GLY A 365 -29.48 -22.46 58.34
CA GLY A 365 -28.98 -22.02 59.63
C GLY A 365 -29.98 -21.14 60.41
N ILE A 366 -30.65 -20.22 59.76
CA ILE A 366 -31.69 -19.37 60.39
C ILE A 366 -32.89 -20.22 60.78
N ILE A 367 -33.34 -21.18 59.97
CA ILE A 367 -34.39 -22.11 60.26
C ILE A 367 -34.00 -22.99 61.47
N LEU A 368 -32.80 -23.53 61.49
CA LEU A 368 -32.29 -24.38 62.58
C LEU A 368 -32.23 -23.60 63.90
N ILE A 369 -31.74 -22.40 63.93
CA ILE A 369 -31.69 -21.50 65.12
C ILE A 369 -33.11 -21.20 65.58
N SER A 370 -34.06 -20.93 64.67
CA SER A 370 -35.46 -20.64 65.00
C SER A 370 -36.14 -21.83 65.66
N VAL A 371 -35.89 -23.04 65.15
CA VAL A 371 -36.36 -24.31 65.75
C VAL A 371 -35.76 -24.56 67.13
N ILE A 372 -34.49 -24.33 67.31
CA ILE A 372 -33.81 -24.47 68.61
C ILE A 372 -34.40 -23.50 69.64
N ILE A 373 -34.62 -22.26 69.27
CA ILE A 373 -35.24 -21.25 70.12
C ILE A 373 -36.68 -21.68 70.50
N LEU A 374 -37.44 -22.22 69.56
CA LEU A 374 -38.79 -22.71 69.83
C LEU A 374 -38.82 -23.88 70.82
N ILE A 375 -37.88 -24.85 70.62
CA ILE A 375 -37.73 -25.99 71.56
C ILE A 375 -37.33 -25.51 72.97
N MET A 376 -36.38 -24.57 73.07
CA MET A 376 -36.01 -24.01 74.36
C MET A 376 -37.18 -23.29 75.04
N ARG A 377 -37.99 -22.50 74.30
CA ARG A 377 -39.18 -21.88 74.83
C ARG A 377 -40.24 -22.89 75.28
N CYS A 378 -40.45 -23.96 74.55
CA CYS A 378 -41.37 -25.02 74.93
C CYS A 378 -40.88 -25.80 76.19
N ARG A 379 -39.55 -26.08 76.27
CA ARG A 379 -38.93 -26.69 77.50
C ARG A 379 -39.08 -25.79 78.72
N LYS A 380 -38.87 -24.46 78.54
CA LYS A 380 -39.02 -23.51 79.67
C LYS A 380 -40.45 -23.38 80.12
N ARG A 381 -41.44 -23.46 79.22
CA ARG A 381 -42.87 -23.50 79.55
C ARG A 381 -43.27 -24.78 80.24
N ARG A 382 -42.74 -25.95 79.88
CA ARG A 382 -42.95 -27.26 80.54
C ARG A 382 -42.36 -27.27 81.95
N LYS A 383 -41.14 -26.70 82.17
CA LYS A 383 -40.57 -26.57 83.50
C LYS A 383 -41.36 -25.62 84.42
N LYS A 384 -41.86 -24.51 83.87
CA LYS A 384 -42.78 -23.60 84.62
C LYS A 384 -44.08 -24.26 85.00
N LYS A 385 -44.63 -25.11 84.15
CA LYS A 385 -45.90 -25.84 84.48
C LYS A 385 -45.68 -26.96 85.48
N LYS A 386 -44.46 -27.58 85.56
CA LYS A 386 -44.14 -28.54 86.64
C LYS A 386 -43.94 -27.87 88.00
N ALA A 387 -43.31 -26.73 88.03
CA ALA A 387 -43.01 -25.96 89.25
C ALA A 387 -44.28 -25.24 89.85
N ILE A 388 -45.44 -25.27 89.20
CA ILE A 388 -46.70 -24.74 89.69
C ILE A 388 -47.67 -25.91 90.14
N ALA A 389 -47.25 -27.17 89.87
CA ALA A 389 -48.00 -28.37 90.20
C ALA A 389 -47.41 -29.17 91.38
N GLU A 390 -46.33 -28.75 91.96
CA GLU A 390 -45.74 -29.10 93.25
C GLU A 390 -46.00 -27.97 94.25
#